data_c4d808259c66163ad2d80e1950dbc5fa
#
_entry.id   c4d808259c66163ad2d80e1950dbc5fa
#
_cell.length_a   1.000
_cell.length_b   1.000
_cell.length_c   1.000
_cell.angle_alpha   90.00
_cell.angle_beta   90.00
_cell.angle_gamma   90.00
#
_symmetry.space_group_name_H-M   'P 1'
#
loop_
_entity.id
_entity.type
_entity.pdbx_description
1 polymer ?
#
loop_
_entity_poly.entity_id
_entity_poly.type
_entity_poly.pdbx_seq_one_letter_code
_entity_poly.pdbx_strand_id
1 'polypeptide(L)'
;MESILCVDIPVQMISCTDTNGKITPMRFRFRDRNSEIITININKILSTDQDHSSLGANFVCSAEMYGTQKTFQLRYNYHAHEWRMSRIGG
;
A
#
# COMPACT_ATOMS: atom_id res chain seq x y z
N MET A 1 -13.30 -18.38 5.68
CA MET A 1 -13.62 -16.98 6.04
C MET A 1 -12.37 -16.13 5.92
N GLU A 2 -12.45 -15.08 5.14
CA GLU A 2 -11.34 -14.13 5.04
C GLU A 2 -11.25 -13.29 6.31
N SER A 3 -10.05 -13.13 6.84
CA SER A 3 -9.82 -12.20 7.93
C SER A 3 -9.22 -10.91 7.37
N ILE A 4 -9.76 -9.79 7.81
CA ILE A 4 -9.28 -8.46 7.45
C ILE A 4 -8.72 -7.84 8.71
N LEU A 5 -7.46 -7.45 8.65
CA LEU A 5 -6.80 -6.75 9.73
C LEU A 5 -6.74 -5.26 9.40
N CYS A 6 -7.38 -4.46 10.24
CA CYS A 6 -7.26 -3.01 10.16
C CYS A 6 -5.99 -2.57 10.86
N VAL A 7 -5.15 -1.85 10.14
CA VAL A 7 -3.88 -1.34 10.65
C VAL A 7 -3.75 0.12 10.22
N ASP A 8 -2.80 0.82 10.80
CA ASP A 8 -2.42 2.16 10.36
C ASP A 8 -0.92 2.27 10.55
N ILE A 9 -0.20 1.72 9.57
CA ILE A 9 1.23 1.53 9.66
C ILE A 9 1.90 2.35 8.57
N PRO A 10 2.85 3.24 8.92
CA PRO A 10 3.66 3.92 7.90
C PRO A 10 4.52 2.90 7.17
N VAL A 11 4.62 3.06 5.86
CA VAL A 11 5.44 2.18 5.02
C VAL A 11 6.41 3.00 4.20
N GLN A 12 7.58 2.43 3.92
CA GLN A 12 8.48 2.97 2.92
C GLN A 12 8.07 2.44 1.57
N MET A 13 7.84 3.33 0.61
CA MET A 13 7.30 2.97 -0.70
C MET A 13 8.26 3.33 -1.81
N ILE A 14 8.43 2.41 -2.75
CA ILE A 14 8.96 2.71 -4.07
C ILE A 14 7.76 2.82 -4.99
N SER A 15 7.54 3.99 -5.54
CA SER A 15 6.44 4.27 -6.45
C SER A 15 6.97 4.92 -7.72
N CYS A 16 6.17 4.82 -8.77
CA CYS A 16 6.44 5.49 -10.03
C CYS A 16 5.39 6.58 -10.24
N THR A 17 5.84 7.76 -10.63
CA THR A 17 4.94 8.84 -11.03
C THR A 17 5.11 9.09 -12.51
N ASP A 18 4.04 9.00 -13.29
CA ASP A 18 4.10 9.24 -14.73
C ASP A 18 4.09 10.73 -15.05
N THR A 19 4.19 11.05 -16.34
CA THR A 19 4.25 12.45 -16.81
C THR A 19 2.95 13.23 -16.57
N ASN A 20 1.86 12.54 -16.27
CA ASN A 20 0.58 13.17 -15.95
C ASN A 20 0.37 13.30 -14.43
N GLY A 21 1.38 12.93 -13.64
CA GLY A 21 1.28 13.00 -12.18
C GLY A 21 0.59 11.81 -11.53
N LYS A 22 0.29 10.77 -12.29
CA LYS A 22 -0.35 9.57 -11.76
C LYS A 22 0.67 8.70 -11.05
N ILE A 23 0.34 8.28 -9.83
CA ILE A 23 1.23 7.51 -8.96
C ILE A 23 0.86 6.05 -9.01
N THR A 24 1.87 5.17 -9.08
CA THR A 24 1.68 3.73 -9.01
C THR A 24 2.60 3.16 -7.93
N PRO A 25 2.06 2.57 -6.86
CA PRO A 25 2.90 1.90 -5.86
C PRO A 25 3.47 0.60 -6.43
N MET A 26 4.73 0.32 -6.17
CA MET A 26 5.41 -0.83 -6.77
C MET A 26 5.94 -1.82 -5.73
N ARG A 27 6.58 -1.31 -4.69
CA ARG A 27 7.17 -2.15 -3.64
C ARG A 27 7.24 -1.33 -2.36
N PHE A 28 6.92 -1.97 -1.24
CA PHE A 28 7.00 -1.29 0.05
C PHE A 28 7.54 -2.21 1.12
N ARG A 29 7.98 -1.61 2.22
CA ARG A 29 8.42 -2.34 3.39
C ARG A 29 7.95 -1.67 4.67
N PHE A 30 7.79 -2.48 5.70
CA PHE A 30 7.35 -2.03 7.02
C PHE A 30 7.91 -2.97 8.09
N ARG A 31 7.80 -2.57 9.35
CA ARG A 31 8.17 -3.42 10.47
C ARG A 31 6.93 -4.14 10.98
N ASP A 32 7.07 -5.45 11.21
CA ASP A 32 6.01 -6.24 11.81
C ASP A 32 6.06 -6.14 13.35
N ARG A 33 5.22 -6.94 14.03
CA ARG A 33 5.15 -6.95 15.49
C ARG A 33 6.47 -7.35 16.15
N ASN A 34 7.26 -8.15 15.46
CA ASN A 34 8.55 -8.63 15.96
C ASN A 34 9.69 -7.68 15.61
N SER A 35 9.37 -6.50 15.10
CA SER A 35 10.32 -5.50 14.62
C SER A 35 11.17 -5.98 13.44
N GLU A 36 10.73 -7.01 12.74
CA GLU A 36 11.36 -7.48 11.52
C GLU A 36 10.87 -6.66 10.32
N ILE A 37 11.77 -6.40 9.39
CA ILE A 37 11.45 -5.68 8.17
C ILE A 37 10.87 -6.66 7.17
N ILE A 38 9.63 -6.37 6.73
CA ILE A 38 8.92 -7.13 5.71
C ILE A 38 8.90 -6.33 4.43
N THR A 39 9.37 -6.91 3.34
CA THR A 39 9.34 -6.30 2.01
C THR A 39 8.25 -6.95 1.18
N ILE A 40 7.39 -6.12 0.60
CA ILE A 40 6.26 -6.56 -0.21
C ILE A 40 6.44 -6.03 -1.63
N ASN A 41 6.48 -6.95 -2.59
CA ASN A 41 6.48 -6.62 -4.01
C ASN A 41 5.04 -6.71 -4.51
N ILE A 42 4.50 -5.59 -4.99
CA ILE A 42 3.12 -5.53 -5.45
C ILE A 42 3.01 -6.27 -6.78
N ASN A 43 2.14 -7.27 -6.83
CA ASN A 43 1.91 -8.06 -8.05
C ASN A 43 0.91 -7.36 -8.96
N LYS A 44 -0.16 -6.83 -8.39
CA LYS A 44 -1.26 -6.27 -9.16
C LYS A 44 -1.97 -5.18 -8.38
N ILE A 45 -2.34 -4.11 -9.09
CA ILE A 45 -3.22 -3.07 -8.55
C ILE A 45 -4.66 -3.49 -8.88
N LEU A 46 -5.46 -3.71 -7.85
CA LEU A 46 -6.85 -4.14 -8.00
C LEU A 46 -7.80 -2.97 -8.19
N SER A 47 -7.54 -1.88 -7.49
CA SER A 47 -8.29 -0.64 -7.67
C SER A 47 -7.45 0.55 -7.25
N THR A 48 -7.77 1.72 -7.80
CA THR A 48 -7.10 2.96 -7.46
C THR A 48 -8.11 4.09 -7.43
N ASP A 49 -7.92 5.00 -6.51
CA ASP A 49 -8.69 6.22 -6.40
C ASP A 49 -7.70 7.37 -6.21
N GLN A 50 -7.41 8.08 -7.29
CA GLN A 50 -6.51 9.23 -7.31
C GLN A 50 -7.29 10.43 -7.81
N ASP A 51 -7.68 11.27 -6.88
CA ASP A 51 -8.37 12.52 -7.20
C ASP A 51 -7.51 13.68 -6.73
N HIS A 52 -7.08 14.52 -7.66
CA HIS A 52 -6.26 15.69 -7.35
C HIS A 52 -6.98 16.70 -6.46
N SER A 53 -8.31 16.64 -6.38
CA SER A 53 -9.08 17.47 -5.46
C SER A 53 -9.11 16.93 -4.04
N SER A 54 -8.71 15.69 -3.83
CA SER A 54 -8.70 15.07 -2.51
C SER A 54 -7.33 15.21 -1.83
N LEU A 55 -7.28 14.86 -0.55
CA LEU A 55 -6.06 14.96 0.25
C LEU A 55 -5.11 13.79 0.02
N GLY A 56 -5.54 12.76 -0.70
CA GLY A 56 -4.72 11.58 -0.91
C GLY A 56 -5.25 10.65 -1.98
N ALA A 57 -4.47 9.62 -2.25
CA ALA A 57 -4.81 8.55 -3.18
C ALA A 57 -4.92 7.24 -2.42
N ASN A 58 -5.87 6.40 -2.83
CA ASN A 58 -6.08 5.08 -2.23
C ASN A 58 -5.85 4.00 -3.28
N PHE A 59 -5.21 2.92 -2.85
CA PHE A 59 -4.89 1.79 -3.71
C PHE A 59 -5.26 0.50 -2.99
N VAL A 60 -5.87 -0.43 -3.74
CA VAL A 60 -6.02 -1.81 -3.28
C VAL A 60 -5.16 -2.66 -4.21
N CYS A 61 -4.25 -3.43 -3.63
CA CYS A 61 -3.32 -4.23 -4.42
C CYS A 61 -3.20 -5.64 -3.84
N SER A 62 -2.73 -6.56 -4.69
CA SER A 62 -2.44 -7.91 -4.26
C SER A 62 -0.94 -8.16 -4.30
N ALA A 63 -0.46 -8.90 -3.32
CA ALA A 63 0.93 -9.27 -3.20
C ALA A 63 1.07 -10.48 -2.28
N GLU A 64 2.24 -11.11 -2.33
CA GLU A 64 2.54 -12.25 -1.47
C GLU A 64 3.23 -11.77 -0.20
N MET A 65 2.78 -12.31 0.94
CA MET A 65 3.42 -12.10 2.22
C MET A 65 3.48 -13.42 2.96
N TYR A 66 4.67 -13.82 3.41
CA TYR A 66 4.91 -15.10 4.08
C TYR A 66 4.43 -16.29 3.26
N GLY A 67 4.63 -16.23 1.94
CA GLY A 67 4.22 -17.30 1.03
C GLY A 67 2.72 -17.37 0.73
N THR A 68 1.94 -16.42 1.20
CA THR A 68 0.49 -16.39 1.02
C THR A 68 0.07 -15.12 0.30
N GLN A 69 -0.80 -15.27 -0.69
CA GLN A 69 -1.35 -14.14 -1.41
C GLN A 69 -2.26 -13.33 -0.48
N LYS A 70 -2.02 -12.03 -0.39
CA LYS A 70 -2.75 -11.10 0.46
C LYS A 70 -3.24 -9.91 -0.35
N THR A 71 -4.24 -9.23 0.20
CA THR A 71 -4.74 -7.95 -0.32
C THR A 71 -4.34 -6.85 0.65
N PHE A 72 -3.77 -5.78 0.12
CA PHE A 72 -3.32 -4.63 0.92
C PHE A 72 -4.05 -3.38 0.48
N GLN A 73 -4.48 -2.59 1.44
CA GLN A 73 -5.00 -1.26 1.16
C GLN A 73 -3.96 -0.22 1.57
N LEU A 74 -3.53 0.59 0.61
CA LEU A 74 -2.47 1.59 0.77
C LEU A 74 -3.05 2.98 0.52
N ARG A 75 -2.55 3.94 1.26
CA ARG A 75 -2.95 5.33 1.11
C ARG A 75 -1.73 6.24 1.04
N TYR A 76 -1.72 7.13 0.05
CA TYR A 76 -0.73 8.19 -0.04
C TYR A 76 -1.37 9.52 0.34
N ASN A 77 -0.75 10.25 1.27
CA ASN A 77 -1.20 11.58 1.69
C ASN A 77 -0.39 12.63 0.94
N TYR A 78 -1.06 13.47 0.14
CA TYR A 78 -0.41 14.47 -0.68
C TYR A 78 0.26 15.58 0.14
N HIS A 79 -0.27 15.91 1.30
CA HIS A 79 0.28 16.96 2.15
C HIS A 79 1.49 16.49 2.95
N ALA A 80 1.38 15.32 3.54
CA ALA A 80 2.44 14.75 4.37
C ALA A 80 3.52 14.05 3.56
N HIS A 81 3.27 13.78 2.26
CA HIS A 81 4.14 12.98 1.40
C HIS A 81 4.45 11.63 2.05
N GLU A 82 3.40 10.96 2.55
CA GLU A 82 3.53 9.78 3.38
C GLU A 82 2.62 8.68 2.88
N TRP A 83 3.16 7.46 2.83
CA TRP A 83 2.40 6.26 2.53
C TRP A 83 2.06 5.51 3.81
N ARG A 84 0.82 5.04 3.90
CA ARG A 84 0.36 4.21 5.00
C ARG A 84 -0.38 2.99 4.47
N MET A 85 -0.25 1.89 5.20
CA MET A 85 -1.03 0.69 4.97
C MET A 85 -2.18 0.68 5.97
N SER A 86 -3.42 0.64 5.47
CA SER A 86 -4.60 0.73 6.33
C SER A 86 -5.27 -0.61 6.56
N ARG A 87 -5.11 -1.57 5.64
CA ARG A 87 -5.72 -2.90 5.76
C ARG A 87 -4.84 -3.97 5.13
N ILE A 88 -4.90 -5.16 5.75
CA ILE A 88 -4.34 -6.39 5.19
C ILE A 88 -5.47 -7.42 5.19
N GLY A 89 -5.75 -7.99 4.02
CA GLY A 89 -6.74 -9.05 3.87
C GLY A 89 -6.10 -10.30 3.25
N GLY A 90 -6.66 -11.45 3.57
CA GLY A 90 -6.11 -12.70 3.08
C GLY A 90 -7.08 -13.57 2.33
#